data_cc2637faba8d57764b2b458625a61543
#
_entry.id   cc2637faba8d57764b2b458625a61543
#
_cell.length_a   1.000
_cell.length_b   1.000
_cell.length_c   1.000
_cell.angle_alpha   90.00
_cell.angle_beta   90.00
_cell.angle_gamma   90.00
#
_symmetry.space_group_name_H-M   'P 1'
#
loop_
_entity.id
_entity.type
_entity.pdbx_description
1 polymer ?
#
loop_
_entity_poly.entity_id
_entity_poly.type
_entity_poly.pdbx_seq_one_letter_code
_entity_poly.pdbx_strand_id
1 'polypeptide(L)'
;EEILEWLTESVLTGYDPESEETFNHFCGFIGLSPRRVEDDLWEMVGPVYASFIKLHVAAIKANWNLSPFLDLRAGEHIAAKVAFVDAHKEVFRSPMQIYSEMSKEIAADPYYWVNRTISRSSGEPICFNADTRFRDEIECMKMCGWSMIYLDISDSTQAKRRPEMTDEQKMHQSEWDISALDCDFCIDSNKSESSVLMQLSEYLTEKAVHYAR
;
A
#
# COMPACT_ATOMS: atom_id res chain seq x y z
N GLU A 1 -1.44 2.63 -6.43
CA GLU A 1 -1.31 3.51 -7.60
C GLU A 1 -1.06 2.70 -8.86
N GLU A 2 0.01 1.95 -8.93
CA GLU A 2 0.44 1.17 -10.11
C GLU A 2 -0.62 0.22 -10.67
N ILE A 3 -1.29 -0.55 -9.80
CA ILE A 3 -2.37 -1.47 -10.21
C ILE A 3 -3.54 -0.71 -10.84
N LEU A 4 -3.88 0.47 -10.31
CA LEU A 4 -4.95 1.29 -10.89
C LEU A 4 -4.54 1.86 -12.25
N GLU A 5 -3.27 2.20 -12.45
CA GLU A 5 -2.74 2.64 -13.75
C GLU A 5 -2.84 1.53 -14.78
N TRP A 6 -2.35 0.33 -14.45
CA TRP A 6 -2.50 -0.84 -15.32
C TRP A 6 -3.97 -1.12 -15.67
N LEU A 7 -4.85 -1.11 -14.66
CA LEU A 7 -6.28 -1.35 -14.86
C LEU A 7 -6.91 -0.31 -15.78
N THR A 8 -6.57 0.96 -15.57
CA THR A 8 -7.09 2.07 -16.36
C THR A 8 -6.70 1.94 -17.83
N GLU A 9 -5.44 1.70 -18.11
CA GLU A 9 -4.95 1.49 -19.47
C GLU A 9 -5.61 0.28 -20.12
N SER A 10 -5.62 -0.85 -19.40
CA SER A 10 -6.16 -2.12 -19.89
C SER A 10 -7.64 -2.04 -20.25
N VAL A 11 -8.48 -1.43 -19.40
CA VAL A 11 -9.92 -1.30 -19.61
C VAL A 11 -10.25 -0.29 -20.71
N LEU A 12 -9.57 0.88 -20.71
CA LEU A 12 -9.88 1.95 -21.66
C LEU A 12 -9.33 1.69 -23.05
N THR A 13 -8.27 0.89 -23.18
CA THR A 13 -7.80 0.40 -24.47
C THR A 13 -8.74 -0.67 -25.04
N GLY A 14 -9.61 -1.23 -24.21
CA GLY A 14 -10.57 -2.26 -24.62
C GLY A 14 -9.92 -3.62 -24.84
N TYR A 15 -8.84 -3.91 -24.15
CA TYR A 15 -8.21 -5.22 -24.22
C TYR A 15 -9.17 -6.31 -23.74
N ASP A 16 -9.24 -7.42 -24.50
CA ASP A 16 -9.92 -8.61 -24.03
C ASP A 16 -9.12 -9.21 -22.85
N PRO A 17 -9.73 -9.41 -21.66
CA PRO A 17 -9.05 -10.00 -20.50
C PRO A 17 -8.33 -11.32 -20.77
N GLU A 18 -8.77 -12.10 -21.75
CA GLU A 18 -8.20 -13.40 -22.10
C GLU A 18 -7.21 -13.33 -23.30
N SER A 19 -6.93 -12.12 -23.81
CA SER A 19 -6.05 -11.97 -24.98
C SER A 19 -4.57 -11.97 -24.63
N GLU A 20 -3.76 -12.30 -25.64
CA GLU A 20 -2.30 -12.21 -25.58
C GLU A 20 -1.86 -10.74 -25.36
N GLU A 21 -2.60 -9.78 -25.91
CA GLU A 21 -2.33 -8.35 -25.71
C GLU A 21 -2.41 -7.95 -24.23
N THR A 22 -3.42 -8.43 -23.51
CA THR A 22 -3.56 -8.18 -22.07
C THR A 22 -2.43 -8.81 -21.29
N PHE A 23 -2.02 -10.02 -21.64
CA PHE A 23 -0.87 -10.67 -21.01
C PHE A 23 0.43 -9.90 -21.28
N ASN A 24 0.67 -9.49 -22.52
CA ASN A 24 1.84 -8.70 -22.90
C ASN A 24 1.88 -7.34 -22.18
N HIS A 25 0.72 -6.68 -22.06
CA HIS A 25 0.58 -5.43 -21.32
C HIS A 25 0.90 -5.63 -19.82
N PHE A 26 0.38 -6.71 -19.22
CA PHE A 26 0.70 -7.05 -17.84
C PHE A 26 2.19 -7.35 -17.64
N CYS A 27 2.82 -8.11 -18.53
CA CYS A 27 4.25 -8.38 -18.47
C CYS A 27 5.08 -7.09 -18.58
N GLY A 28 4.70 -6.17 -19.47
CA GLY A 28 5.31 -4.83 -19.55
C GLY A 28 5.19 -4.04 -18.27
N PHE A 29 4.02 -4.09 -17.64
CA PHE A 29 3.76 -3.44 -16.36
C PHE A 29 4.67 -3.94 -15.23
N ILE A 30 4.87 -5.25 -15.11
CA ILE A 30 5.76 -5.84 -14.09
C ILE A 30 7.25 -5.82 -14.48
N GLY A 31 7.60 -5.26 -15.66
CA GLY A 31 8.98 -5.13 -16.16
C GLY A 31 9.61 -6.45 -16.60
N LEU A 32 8.80 -7.44 -16.99
CA LEU A 32 9.25 -8.74 -17.45
C LEU A 32 8.87 -8.96 -18.92
N SER A 33 9.67 -9.77 -19.66
CA SER A 33 9.25 -10.21 -20.99
C SER A 33 8.26 -11.37 -20.88
N PRO A 34 7.21 -11.44 -21.74
CA PRO A 34 6.24 -12.53 -21.74
C PRO A 34 6.90 -13.91 -21.78
N ARG A 35 7.88 -14.10 -22.66
CA ARG A 35 8.61 -15.37 -22.79
C ARG A 35 9.29 -15.80 -21.49
N ARG A 36 9.93 -14.86 -20.75
CA ARG A 36 10.56 -15.18 -19.47
C ARG A 36 9.53 -15.58 -18.41
N VAL A 37 8.34 -14.97 -18.44
CA VAL A 37 7.25 -15.34 -17.53
C VAL A 37 6.75 -16.75 -17.85
N GLU A 38 6.53 -17.08 -19.12
CA GLU A 38 6.03 -18.39 -19.55
C GLU A 38 7.03 -19.52 -19.27
N ASP A 39 8.31 -19.29 -19.58
CA ASP A 39 9.33 -20.32 -19.47
C ASP A 39 9.81 -20.56 -18.03
N ASP A 40 10.02 -19.49 -17.23
CA ASP A 40 10.77 -19.56 -15.98
C ASP A 40 9.98 -19.13 -14.72
N LEU A 41 8.99 -18.26 -14.86
CA LEU A 41 8.37 -17.55 -13.74
C LEU A 41 6.87 -17.77 -13.58
N TRP A 42 6.26 -18.65 -14.40
CA TRP A 42 4.82 -18.82 -14.43
C TRP A 42 4.21 -19.22 -13.08
N GLU A 43 4.88 -20.05 -12.31
CA GLU A 43 4.38 -20.47 -10.99
C GLU A 43 4.23 -19.29 -10.02
N MET A 44 5.11 -18.30 -10.13
CA MET A 44 5.09 -17.09 -9.31
C MET A 44 4.15 -16.02 -9.89
N VAL A 45 4.22 -15.78 -11.19
CA VAL A 45 3.56 -14.66 -11.88
C VAL A 45 2.11 -14.99 -12.27
N GLY A 46 1.84 -16.24 -12.62
CA GLY A 46 0.51 -16.68 -13.07
C GLY A 46 -0.62 -16.39 -12.07
N PRO A 47 -0.48 -16.65 -10.76
CA PRO A 47 -1.48 -16.27 -9.76
C PRO A 47 -1.74 -14.76 -9.70
N VAL A 48 -0.68 -13.95 -9.86
CA VAL A 48 -0.79 -12.48 -9.88
C VAL A 48 -1.56 -12.03 -11.11
N TYR A 49 -1.17 -12.53 -12.29
CA TYR A 49 -1.88 -12.27 -13.55
C TYR A 49 -3.36 -12.63 -13.44
N ALA A 50 -3.67 -13.83 -12.94
CA ALA A 50 -5.06 -14.26 -12.74
C ALA A 50 -5.86 -13.31 -11.82
N SER A 51 -5.23 -12.74 -10.79
CA SER A 51 -5.87 -11.77 -9.90
C SER A 51 -6.12 -10.43 -10.59
N PHE A 52 -5.22 -9.98 -11.45
CA PHE A 52 -5.36 -8.78 -12.27
C PHE A 52 -6.48 -8.94 -13.31
N ILE A 53 -6.58 -10.11 -13.94
CA ILE A 53 -7.70 -10.41 -14.86
C ILE A 53 -9.04 -10.37 -14.13
N LYS A 54 -9.14 -10.92 -12.92
CA LYS A 54 -10.37 -10.82 -12.10
C LYS A 54 -10.73 -9.37 -11.79
N LEU A 55 -9.76 -8.54 -11.48
CA LEU A 55 -9.96 -7.10 -11.25
C LEU A 55 -10.43 -6.39 -12.53
N HIS A 56 -9.83 -6.67 -13.67
CA HIS A 56 -10.20 -6.15 -14.98
C HIS A 56 -11.66 -6.52 -15.33
N VAL A 57 -12.02 -7.78 -15.21
CA VAL A 57 -13.39 -8.26 -15.43
C VAL A 57 -14.39 -7.60 -14.49
N ALA A 58 -14.01 -7.40 -13.22
CA ALA A 58 -14.86 -6.71 -12.24
C ALA A 58 -15.11 -5.25 -12.63
N ALA A 59 -14.07 -4.54 -13.09
CA ALA A 59 -14.17 -3.15 -13.54
C ALA A 59 -15.10 -3.01 -14.74
N ILE A 60 -15.00 -3.90 -15.74
CA ILE A 60 -15.89 -3.93 -16.90
C ILE A 60 -17.33 -4.20 -16.49
N LYS A 61 -17.57 -5.24 -15.68
CA LYS A 61 -18.92 -5.63 -15.22
C LYS A 61 -19.60 -4.53 -14.40
N ALA A 62 -18.84 -3.84 -13.58
CA ALA A 62 -19.34 -2.74 -12.75
C ALA A 62 -19.38 -1.39 -13.51
N ASN A 63 -18.94 -1.37 -14.76
CA ASN A 63 -18.86 -0.18 -15.61
C ASN A 63 -18.15 0.99 -14.91
N TRP A 64 -16.97 0.72 -14.34
CA TRP A 64 -16.20 1.75 -13.62
C TRP A 64 -15.76 2.86 -14.55
N ASN A 65 -15.98 4.11 -14.14
CA ASN A 65 -15.44 5.27 -14.86
C ASN A 65 -13.96 5.47 -14.51
N LEU A 66 -13.08 4.91 -15.34
CA LEU A 66 -11.63 4.99 -15.16
C LEU A 66 -11.01 6.14 -15.98
N SER A 67 -11.75 6.79 -16.87
CA SER A 67 -11.24 7.87 -17.72
C SER A 67 -10.57 9.02 -16.97
N PRO A 68 -11.00 9.41 -15.74
CA PRO A 68 -10.29 10.44 -14.97
C PRO A 68 -8.85 10.08 -14.58
N PHE A 69 -8.45 8.81 -14.69
CA PHE A 69 -7.12 8.36 -14.28
C PHE A 69 -6.13 8.16 -15.45
N LEU A 70 -6.57 8.37 -16.71
CA LEU A 70 -5.76 8.17 -17.92
C LEU A 70 -4.64 9.21 -18.09
N ASP A 71 -4.92 10.47 -17.79
CA ASP A 71 -4.01 11.61 -18.06
C ASP A 71 -3.30 12.12 -16.81
N LEU A 72 -3.39 11.39 -15.71
CA LEU A 72 -2.84 11.85 -14.45
C LEU A 72 -1.35 11.59 -14.38
N ARG A 73 -0.54 12.64 -14.64
CA ARG A 73 0.89 12.63 -14.36
C ARG A 73 1.13 12.22 -12.91
N ALA A 74 2.20 11.44 -12.70
CA ALA A 74 2.61 11.04 -11.36
C ALA A 74 2.60 12.26 -10.40
N GLY A 75 1.81 12.16 -9.33
CA GLY A 75 1.66 13.20 -8.31
C GLY A 75 0.39 14.06 -8.41
N GLU A 76 -0.23 14.21 -9.58
CA GLU A 76 -1.51 14.90 -9.68
C GLU A 76 -2.66 13.94 -9.33
N HIS A 77 -3.52 14.36 -8.41
CA HIS A 77 -4.73 13.62 -8.00
C HIS A 77 -4.52 12.31 -7.19
N ILE A 78 -3.40 12.16 -6.47
CA ILE A 78 -3.19 11.02 -5.56
C ILE A 78 -4.43 10.80 -4.67
N ALA A 79 -5.01 11.86 -4.13
CA ALA A 79 -6.21 11.76 -3.30
C ALA A 79 -7.42 11.12 -4.04
N ALA A 80 -7.60 11.41 -5.33
CA ALA A 80 -8.68 10.79 -6.11
C ALA A 80 -8.42 9.32 -6.40
N LYS A 81 -7.17 8.95 -6.70
CA LYS A 81 -6.76 7.54 -6.89
C LYS A 81 -6.94 6.74 -5.59
N VAL A 82 -6.49 7.29 -4.47
CA VAL A 82 -6.65 6.67 -3.13
C VAL A 82 -8.12 6.50 -2.81
N ALA A 83 -8.94 7.55 -2.96
CA ALA A 83 -10.37 7.48 -2.67
C ALA A 83 -11.08 6.43 -3.56
N PHE A 84 -10.69 6.29 -4.83
CA PHE A 84 -11.24 5.26 -5.72
C PHE A 84 -10.86 3.85 -5.26
N VAL A 85 -9.59 3.61 -4.95
CA VAL A 85 -9.10 2.30 -4.45
C VAL A 85 -9.77 1.96 -3.13
N ASP A 86 -9.91 2.93 -2.21
CA ASP A 86 -10.58 2.72 -0.92
C ASP A 86 -12.07 2.39 -1.09
N ALA A 87 -12.77 3.07 -2.01
CA ALA A 87 -14.17 2.77 -2.32
C ALA A 87 -14.37 1.34 -2.89
N HIS A 88 -13.32 0.76 -3.48
CA HIS A 88 -13.35 -0.57 -4.10
C HIS A 88 -12.36 -1.54 -3.44
N LYS A 89 -11.99 -1.28 -2.19
CA LYS A 89 -10.92 -1.97 -1.46
C LYS A 89 -11.03 -3.48 -1.47
N GLU A 90 -12.23 -4.02 -1.36
CA GLU A 90 -12.43 -5.48 -1.32
C GLU A 90 -12.03 -6.17 -2.65
N VAL A 91 -12.17 -5.47 -3.77
CA VAL A 91 -11.78 -6.00 -5.09
C VAL A 91 -10.28 -5.82 -5.34
N PHE A 92 -9.70 -4.72 -4.85
CA PHE A 92 -8.26 -4.44 -4.98
C PHE A 92 -7.38 -5.22 -4.00
N ARG A 93 -7.90 -5.66 -2.85
CA ARG A 93 -7.11 -6.28 -1.77
C ARG A 93 -6.27 -7.46 -2.24
N SER A 94 -6.88 -8.44 -2.89
CA SER A 94 -6.17 -9.64 -3.35
C SER A 94 -5.08 -9.33 -4.40
N PRO A 95 -5.36 -8.56 -5.48
CA PRO A 95 -4.32 -8.12 -6.40
C PRO A 95 -3.16 -7.38 -5.73
N MET A 96 -3.45 -6.48 -4.78
CA MET A 96 -2.42 -5.72 -4.07
C MET A 96 -1.51 -6.61 -3.23
N GLN A 97 -2.09 -7.55 -2.47
CA GLN A 97 -1.32 -8.46 -1.61
C GLN A 97 -0.41 -9.37 -2.43
N ILE A 98 -0.97 -10.06 -3.44
CA ILE A 98 -0.22 -11.02 -4.26
C ILE A 98 0.87 -10.29 -5.08
N TYR A 99 0.55 -9.11 -5.63
CA TYR A 99 1.52 -8.28 -6.35
C TYR A 99 2.65 -7.80 -5.43
N SER A 100 2.33 -7.45 -4.19
CA SER A 100 3.32 -7.02 -3.21
C SER A 100 4.34 -8.12 -2.92
N GLU A 101 3.89 -9.35 -2.68
CA GLU A 101 4.80 -10.48 -2.41
C GLU A 101 5.63 -10.82 -3.66
N MET A 102 5.01 -10.92 -4.82
CA MET A 102 5.74 -11.16 -6.08
C MET A 102 6.84 -10.13 -6.32
N SER A 103 6.56 -8.85 -6.04
CA SER A 103 7.54 -7.78 -6.23
C SER A 103 8.77 -7.94 -5.35
N LYS A 104 8.61 -8.37 -4.09
CA LYS A 104 9.72 -8.69 -3.17
C LYS A 104 10.56 -9.85 -3.69
N GLU A 105 9.90 -10.90 -4.19
CA GLU A 105 10.59 -12.09 -4.73
C GLU A 105 11.37 -11.78 -6.00
N ILE A 106 10.76 -11.06 -6.95
CA ILE A 106 11.44 -10.66 -8.21
C ILE A 106 12.65 -9.77 -7.93
N ALA A 107 12.52 -8.83 -7.01
CA ALA A 107 13.59 -7.93 -6.61
C ALA A 107 14.66 -8.62 -5.74
N ALA A 108 14.38 -9.81 -5.23
CA ALA A 108 15.16 -10.50 -4.18
C ALA A 108 15.45 -9.56 -2.98
N ASP A 109 14.48 -8.70 -2.64
CA ASP A 109 14.57 -7.70 -1.59
C ASP A 109 13.31 -7.73 -0.70
N PRO A 110 13.41 -8.27 0.53
CA PRO A 110 12.28 -8.30 1.46
C PRO A 110 11.81 -6.90 1.86
N TYR A 111 12.67 -5.89 1.73
CA TYR A 111 12.39 -4.48 2.04
C TYR A 111 12.00 -3.66 0.82
N TYR A 112 11.69 -4.28 -0.31
CA TYR A 112 11.38 -3.62 -1.58
C TYR A 112 10.44 -2.42 -1.43
N TRP A 113 9.31 -2.59 -0.73
CA TRP A 113 8.32 -1.53 -0.55
C TRP A 113 8.77 -0.45 0.43
N VAL A 114 9.49 -0.84 1.49
CA VAL A 114 10.08 0.11 2.45
C VAL A 114 11.13 0.97 1.75
N ASN A 115 12.05 0.36 1.01
CA ASN A 115 13.08 1.05 0.25
C ASN A 115 12.48 2.00 -0.79
N ARG A 116 11.39 1.61 -1.42
CA ARG A 116 10.66 2.43 -2.38
C ARG A 116 9.97 3.62 -1.72
N THR A 117 9.39 3.43 -0.53
CA THR A 117 8.81 4.52 0.28
C THR A 117 9.90 5.53 0.69
N ILE A 118 11.03 5.04 1.21
CA ILE A 118 12.17 5.88 1.60
C ILE A 118 12.70 6.67 0.39
N SER A 119 12.87 6.01 -0.75
CA SER A 119 13.35 6.66 -1.98
C SER A 119 12.41 7.75 -2.47
N ARG A 120 11.10 7.52 -2.42
CA ARG A 120 10.07 8.51 -2.84
C ARG A 120 9.98 9.71 -1.89
N SER A 121 10.31 9.52 -0.61
CA SER A 121 10.30 10.59 0.39
C SER A 121 11.62 11.39 0.43
N SER A 122 12.64 10.94 -0.29
CA SER A 122 13.95 11.59 -0.33
C SER A 122 13.84 13.00 -0.93
N GLY A 123 14.29 13.99 -0.15
CA GLY A 123 14.22 15.40 -0.52
C GLY A 123 12.99 16.15 -0.01
N GLU A 124 12.00 15.45 0.54
CA GLU A 124 10.86 16.09 1.17
C GLU A 124 11.22 16.57 2.59
N PRO A 125 10.84 17.79 2.97
CA PRO A 125 11.18 18.35 4.28
C PRO A 125 10.49 17.61 5.44
N ILE A 126 9.30 17.08 5.21
CA ILE A 126 8.54 16.25 6.16
C ILE A 126 7.76 15.22 5.35
N CYS A 127 7.84 13.95 5.77
CA CYS A 127 7.09 12.87 5.18
C CYS A 127 6.45 12.01 6.27
N PHE A 128 5.20 11.57 6.04
CA PHE A 128 4.48 10.66 6.93
C PHE A 128 4.16 9.37 6.18
N ASN A 129 4.42 8.24 6.83
CA ASN A 129 3.94 6.94 6.41
C ASN A 129 3.02 6.36 7.48
N ALA A 130 1.77 6.09 7.14
CA ALA A 130 0.76 5.55 8.05
C ALA A 130 0.49 4.05 7.86
N ASP A 131 1.30 3.36 7.05
CA ASP A 131 1.06 1.96 6.68
C ASP A 131 2.25 1.04 7.03
N THR A 132 3.00 1.36 8.08
CA THR A 132 4.04 0.49 8.64
C THR A 132 3.40 -0.49 9.62
N ARG A 133 3.55 -1.79 9.39
CA ARG A 133 2.80 -2.83 10.10
C ARG A 133 3.65 -3.99 10.60
N PHE A 134 4.92 -4.07 10.20
CA PHE A 134 5.81 -5.16 10.55
C PHE A 134 7.07 -4.64 11.21
N ARG A 135 7.63 -5.44 12.14
CA ARG A 135 8.81 -5.07 12.91
C ARG A 135 10.04 -4.82 12.03
N ASP A 136 10.24 -5.65 11.03
CA ASP A 136 11.34 -5.51 10.07
C ASP A 136 11.24 -4.21 9.26
N GLU A 137 10.03 -3.77 8.91
CA GLU A 137 9.80 -2.47 8.27
C GLU A 137 10.23 -1.32 9.19
N ILE A 138 9.87 -1.39 10.49
CA ILE A 138 10.27 -0.40 11.50
C ILE A 138 11.79 -0.34 11.61
N GLU A 139 12.46 -1.48 11.72
CA GLU A 139 13.91 -1.54 11.84
C GLU A 139 14.59 -0.91 10.63
N CYS A 140 14.15 -1.24 9.43
CA CYS A 140 14.66 -0.66 8.19
C CYS A 140 14.44 0.86 8.13
N MET A 141 13.24 1.35 8.45
CA MET A 141 12.93 2.78 8.47
C MET A 141 13.76 3.54 9.51
N LYS A 142 13.92 2.99 10.72
CA LYS A 142 14.75 3.59 11.77
C LYS A 142 16.22 3.71 11.35
N MET A 143 16.77 2.69 10.69
CA MET A 143 18.13 2.77 10.13
C MET A 143 18.27 3.89 9.10
N CYS A 144 17.20 4.28 8.43
CA CYS A 144 17.14 5.40 7.49
C CYS A 144 16.76 6.75 8.13
N GLY A 145 16.72 6.83 9.45
CA GLY A 145 16.47 8.08 10.19
C GLY A 145 14.99 8.43 10.39
N TRP A 146 14.06 7.52 10.10
CA TRP A 146 12.65 7.73 10.40
C TRP A 146 12.36 7.60 11.90
N SER A 147 11.44 8.41 12.38
CA SER A 147 10.90 8.30 13.74
C SER A 147 9.58 7.53 13.73
N MET A 148 9.47 6.54 14.60
CA MET A 148 8.30 5.67 14.69
C MET A 148 7.36 6.11 15.80
N ILE A 149 6.07 6.26 15.46
CA ILE A 149 5.00 6.63 16.40
C ILE A 149 4.02 5.47 16.50
N TYR A 150 3.83 4.97 17.71
CA TYR A 150 2.80 3.96 18.00
C TYR A 150 1.49 4.62 18.39
N LEU A 151 0.40 4.20 17.78
CA LEU A 151 -0.95 4.62 18.14
C LEU A 151 -1.56 3.56 19.07
N ASP A 152 -1.47 3.79 20.38
CA ASP A 152 -2.02 2.87 21.37
C ASP A 152 -3.55 2.97 21.42
N ILE A 153 -4.22 1.87 21.15
CA ILE A 153 -5.67 1.76 21.15
C ILE A 153 -6.11 0.49 21.89
N SER A 154 -7.05 0.62 22.80
CA SER A 154 -7.64 -0.53 23.49
C SER A 154 -8.58 -1.30 22.57
N ASP A 155 -8.69 -2.62 22.78
CA ASP A 155 -9.61 -3.51 22.02
C ASP A 155 -11.04 -2.97 22.04
N SER A 156 -11.49 -2.40 23.19
CA SER A 156 -12.83 -1.84 23.33
C SER A 156 -13.05 -0.59 22.48
N THR A 157 -12.02 0.24 22.31
CA THR A 157 -12.07 1.43 21.44
C THR A 157 -11.95 1.03 19.97
N GLN A 158 -11.07 0.09 19.65
CA GLN A 158 -10.93 -0.46 18.32
C GLN A 158 -12.23 -1.08 17.83
N ALA A 159 -12.88 -1.92 18.64
CA ALA A 159 -14.15 -2.54 18.31
C ALA A 159 -15.29 -1.52 18.09
N LYS A 160 -15.27 -0.39 18.81
CA LYS A 160 -16.25 0.70 18.58
C LYS A 160 -15.99 1.46 17.28
N ARG A 161 -14.72 1.67 16.91
CA ARG A 161 -14.35 2.42 15.71
C ARG A 161 -14.40 1.58 14.43
N ARG A 162 -14.19 0.28 14.57
CA ARG A 162 -14.17 -0.68 13.47
C ARG A 162 -15.03 -1.92 13.82
N PRO A 163 -16.35 -1.75 13.95
CA PRO A 163 -17.25 -2.84 14.31
C PRO A 163 -17.31 -3.94 13.22
N GLU A 164 -16.92 -3.62 12.00
CA GLU A 164 -16.87 -4.54 10.86
C GLU A 164 -15.64 -5.47 10.87
N MET A 165 -14.69 -5.25 11.77
CA MET A 165 -13.44 -6.02 11.82
C MET A 165 -13.72 -7.45 12.31
N THR A 166 -13.41 -8.44 11.46
CA THR A 166 -13.60 -9.85 11.79
C THR A 166 -12.53 -10.36 12.75
N ASP A 167 -12.80 -11.48 13.45
CA ASP A 167 -11.81 -12.09 14.34
C ASP A 167 -10.58 -12.60 13.57
N GLU A 168 -10.75 -13.05 12.33
CA GLU A 168 -9.65 -13.43 11.46
C GLU A 168 -8.72 -12.24 11.14
N GLN A 169 -9.30 -11.06 10.88
CA GLN A 169 -8.52 -9.83 10.67
C GLN A 169 -7.76 -9.42 11.93
N LYS A 170 -8.34 -9.55 13.11
CA LYS A 170 -7.67 -9.25 14.40
C LYS A 170 -6.51 -10.20 14.69
N MET A 171 -6.59 -11.44 14.24
CA MET A 171 -5.54 -12.46 14.40
C MET A 171 -4.43 -12.36 13.35
N HIS A 172 -4.57 -11.47 12.37
CA HIS A 172 -3.54 -11.27 11.36
C HIS A 172 -2.26 -10.69 11.97
N GLN A 173 -1.10 -11.17 11.51
CA GLN A 173 0.21 -10.79 12.06
C GLN A 173 0.39 -9.27 12.14
N SER A 174 -0.06 -8.52 11.13
CA SER A 174 0.05 -7.05 11.09
C SER A 174 -0.67 -6.31 12.21
N GLU A 175 -1.52 -6.96 12.98
CA GLU A 175 -2.25 -6.35 14.10
C GLU A 175 -1.52 -6.51 15.46
N TRP A 176 -0.50 -7.36 15.53
CA TRP A 176 0.21 -7.64 16.78
C TRP A 176 1.74 -7.73 16.68
N ASP A 177 2.31 -7.65 15.48
CA ASP A 177 3.77 -7.74 15.28
C ASP A 177 4.55 -6.57 15.89
N ILE A 178 3.90 -5.41 16.00
CA ILE A 178 4.48 -4.15 16.51
C ILE A 178 3.92 -3.84 17.89
N SER A 179 4.79 -3.37 18.78
CA SER A 179 4.42 -2.88 20.12
C SER A 179 4.92 -1.45 20.34
N ALA A 180 4.43 -0.79 21.39
CA ALA A 180 4.92 0.52 21.80
C ALA A 180 6.44 0.54 22.08
N LEU A 181 7.02 -0.62 22.46
CA LEU A 181 8.47 -0.75 22.73
C LEU A 181 9.33 -0.69 21.46
N ASP A 182 8.72 -0.97 20.31
CA ASP A 182 9.40 -0.91 19.02
C ASP A 182 9.45 0.53 18.47
N CYS A 183 8.74 1.49 19.08
CA CYS A 183 8.54 2.84 18.58
C CYS A 183 9.20 3.91 19.45
N ASP A 184 9.45 5.09 18.87
CA ASP A 184 10.11 6.22 19.52
C ASP A 184 9.17 7.07 20.36
N PHE A 185 7.87 6.99 20.06
CA PHE A 185 6.83 7.72 20.75
C PHE A 185 5.51 6.93 20.72
N CYS A 186 4.70 7.09 21.78
CA CYS A 186 3.40 6.46 21.89
C CYS A 186 2.31 7.52 22.08
N ILE A 187 1.29 7.46 21.24
CA ILE A 187 0.10 8.32 21.30
C ILE A 187 -1.09 7.51 21.81
N ASP A 188 -1.73 7.99 22.87
CA ASP A 188 -2.97 7.42 23.38
C ASP A 188 -4.13 7.74 22.43
N SER A 189 -4.46 6.78 21.56
CA SER A 189 -5.57 6.86 20.61
C SER A 189 -6.94 6.55 21.20
N ASN A 190 -7.04 6.24 22.50
CA ASN A 190 -8.34 6.03 23.16
C ASN A 190 -9.08 7.35 23.39
N LYS A 191 -8.39 8.48 23.30
CA LYS A 191 -8.91 9.83 23.50
C LYS A 191 -9.61 10.38 22.25
N SER A 192 -10.09 11.62 22.36
CA SER A 192 -10.66 12.35 21.23
C SER A 192 -9.61 12.66 20.16
N GLU A 193 -10.05 12.83 18.92
CA GLU A 193 -9.18 13.22 17.80
C GLU A 193 -8.35 14.47 18.12
N SER A 194 -8.96 15.50 18.72
CA SER A 194 -8.24 16.70 19.12
C SER A 194 -7.11 16.42 20.12
N SER A 195 -7.30 15.47 21.04
CA SER A 195 -6.26 15.07 21.99
C SER A 195 -5.13 14.28 21.29
N VAL A 196 -5.45 13.44 20.31
CA VAL A 196 -4.45 12.73 19.50
C VAL A 196 -3.61 13.72 18.69
N LEU A 197 -4.25 14.69 18.03
CA LEU A 197 -3.57 15.74 17.27
C LEU A 197 -2.69 16.63 18.16
N MET A 198 -3.11 16.91 19.39
CA MET A 198 -2.31 17.66 20.36
C MET A 198 -1.03 16.90 20.73
N GLN A 199 -1.13 15.61 21.08
CA GLN A 199 0.02 14.77 21.39
C GLN A 199 1.00 14.68 20.21
N LEU A 200 0.48 14.54 18.97
CA LEU A 200 1.29 14.54 17.76
C LEU A 200 2.00 15.88 17.57
N SER A 201 1.30 17.00 17.74
CA SER A 201 1.85 18.35 17.62
C SER A 201 2.97 18.62 18.62
N GLU A 202 2.80 18.19 19.87
CA GLU A 202 3.81 18.28 20.93
C GLU A 202 5.07 17.50 20.55
N TYR A 203 4.92 16.25 20.11
CA TYR A 203 6.03 15.43 19.65
C TYR A 203 6.78 16.05 18.46
N LEU A 204 6.06 16.51 17.42
CA LEU A 204 6.67 17.13 16.25
C LEU A 204 7.40 18.44 16.60
N THR A 205 6.86 19.22 17.55
CA THR A 205 7.51 20.45 18.03
C THR A 205 8.83 20.13 18.75
N GLU A 206 8.85 19.11 19.59
CA GLU A 206 10.05 18.66 20.29
C GLU A 206 11.12 18.18 19.30
N LYS A 207 10.74 17.40 18.31
CA LYS A 207 11.65 16.93 17.25
C LYS A 207 12.18 18.08 16.41
N ALA A 208 11.34 19.04 15.99
CA ALA A 208 11.77 20.20 15.21
C ALA A 208 12.83 21.04 15.94
N VAL A 209 12.72 21.21 17.25
CA VAL A 209 13.74 21.90 18.06
C VAL A 209 15.07 21.13 18.08
N HIS A 210 15.03 19.80 18.00
CA HIS A 210 16.25 18.97 17.96
C HIS A 210 16.99 19.05 16.63
N TYR A 211 16.27 19.15 15.52
CA TYR A 211 16.87 19.26 14.18
C TYR A 211 17.31 20.67 13.81
N ALA A 212 16.87 21.70 14.55
CA ALA A 212 17.25 23.10 14.34
C ALA A 212 18.56 23.50 15.07
N ARG A 213 19.18 22.59 15.80
CA ARG A 213 20.47 22.77 16.51
C ARG A 213 21.59 22.05 15.81
#